data_e66cf14692c003f20a6d2653b76ad851
#
_entry.id   e66cf14692c003f20a6d2653b76ad851
#
_cell.length_a   1.000
_cell.length_b   1.000
_cell.length_c   1.000
_cell.angle_alpha   90.00
_cell.angle_beta   90.00
_cell.angle_gamma   90.00
#
_symmetry.space_group_name_H-M   'P 1'
#
loop_
_entity.id
_entity.type
_entity.pdbx_description
1 polymer ?
#
loop_
_entity_poly.entity_id
_entity_poly.type
_entity_poly.pdbx_seq_one_letter_code
_entity_poly.pdbx_strand_id
1 'polypeptide(L)'
;MKVPELRRRILFTLAMIVVVRLGVQIPLPGIDVMELQKVIEASANASGPGAGLATVLTIFSGGGLQQCGIFALGIMPYISASIMTQLLSAVVPQWAKMVREEGGRQKMTKWTRAIAIVIALVQGWFLVGTLEHPERLQAVGLNIPADCQLVIDPGIQFALMTVLIMVAGTMFLMWIGDQITERGVGNGVSLIISVNIIHALPGAVTLAWKTLVYKDGTVVPMGAMLLVALIAFLIVVVALVVTVTQAQRRIPVQYAKRVMGNKMFNGATQYLPLKLNYSGVMPVIFATAILSLPQVLFSQIAHYNTTLQWIATKMNDWLNPASSGYYIISGLMIFFFSYFWVATMFQPSQIAEDLKRNGGYIPGIRPGPPTALFLDQTMQRPVSYTHLTL
;
A
#
# COMPACT_ATOMS: atom_id res chain seq x y z
N MET A 1 7.37 2.79 30.97
CA MET A 1 6.11 2.11 30.57
C MET A 1 5.53 1.40 31.78
N LYS A 2 4.47 1.97 32.38
CA LYS A 2 3.89 1.48 33.66
C LYS A 2 2.80 0.40 33.47
N VAL A 3 2.38 0.09 32.23
CA VAL A 3 1.30 -0.86 31.97
C VAL A 3 1.88 -2.15 31.35
N PRO A 4 1.85 -3.32 32.06
CA PRO A 4 2.49 -4.55 31.62
C PRO A 4 1.89 -5.12 30.34
N GLU A 5 0.58 -4.97 30.13
CA GLU A 5 -0.09 -5.43 28.91
C GLU A 5 0.39 -4.69 27.64
N LEU A 6 0.51 -3.35 27.72
CA LEU A 6 0.99 -2.54 26.61
C LEU A 6 2.45 -2.90 26.26
N ARG A 7 3.30 -3.11 27.25
CA ARG A 7 4.68 -3.55 27.06
C ARG A 7 4.74 -4.90 26.33
N ARG A 8 3.90 -5.87 26.72
CA ARG A 8 3.85 -7.19 26.09
C ARG A 8 3.43 -7.10 24.62
N ARG A 9 2.42 -6.28 24.30
CA ARG A 9 1.95 -6.06 22.93
C ARG A 9 3.01 -5.39 22.05
N ILE A 10 3.70 -4.37 22.59
CA ILE A 10 4.78 -3.69 21.86
C ILE A 10 5.95 -4.65 21.60
N LEU A 11 6.40 -5.40 22.62
CA LEU A 11 7.50 -6.37 22.45
C LEU A 11 7.14 -7.46 21.42
N PHE A 12 5.91 -7.94 21.45
CA PHE A 12 5.42 -8.90 20.46
C PHE A 12 5.48 -8.34 19.05
N THR A 13 4.98 -7.11 18.86
CA THR A 13 5.00 -6.42 17.56
C THR A 13 6.43 -6.25 17.05
N LEU A 14 7.35 -5.80 17.90
CA LEU A 14 8.76 -5.65 17.54
C LEU A 14 9.41 -6.99 17.17
N ALA A 15 9.13 -8.05 17.92
CA ALA A 15 9.63 -9.40 17.63
C ALA A 15 9.14 -9.88 16.25
N MET A 16 7.87 -9.67 15.92
CA MET A 16 7.32 -10.03 14.60
C MET A 16 7.95 -9.19 13.47
N ILE A 17 8.21 -7.91 13.69
CA ILE A 17 8.92 -7.06 12.72
C ILE A 17 10.35 -7.58 12.47
N VAL A 18 11.06 -8.01 13.52
CA VAL A 18 12.40 -8.61 13.38
C VAL A 18 12.33 -9.88 12.54
N VAL A 19 11.34 -10.75 12.77
CA VAL A 19 11.14 -11.98 11.96
C VAL A 19 10.91 -11.63 10.48
N VAL A 20 10.08 -10.64 10.19
CA VAL A 20 9.87 -10.16 8.81
C VAL A 20 11.19 -9.70 8.19
N ARG A 21 12.00 -8.96 8.93
CA ARG A 21 13.30 -8.46 8.44
C ARG A 21 14.31 -9.56 8.17
N LEU A 22 14.41 -10.54 9.05
CA LEU A 22 15.26 -11.69 8.84
C LEU A 22 14.84 -12.49 7.59
N GLY A 23 13.54 -12.69 7.40
CA GLY A 23 13.03 -13.41 6.24
C GLY A 23 13.27 -12.72 4.89
N VAL A 24 13.33 -11.37 4.87
CA VAL A 24 13.69 -10.62 3.65
C VAL A 24 15.14 -10.89 3.22
N GLN A 25 16.04 -11.18 4.16
CA GLN A 25 17.46 -11.41 3.89
C GLN A 25 17.79 -12.86 3.47
N ILE A 26 16.83 -13.78 3.56
CA ILE A 26 17.05 -15.17 3.14
C ILE A 26 16.85 -15.28 1.63
N PRO A 27 17.90 -15.53 0.83
CA PRO A 27 17.77 -15.65 -0.62
C PRO A 27 17.00 -16.91 -1.01
N LEU A 28 16.41 -16.88 -2.19
CA LEU A 28 15.76 -18.03 -2.80
C LEU A 28 16.82 -19.08 -3.21
N PRO A 29 16.57 -20.35 -3.01
CA PRO A 29 17.48 -21.41 -3.42
C PRO A 29 17.61 -21.45 -4.94
N GLY A 30 18.85 -21.69 -5.45
CA GLY A 30 19.15 -21.74 -6.87
C GLY A 30 19.44 -20.40 -7.53
N ILE A 31 19.53 -19.31 -6.77
CA ILE A 31 19.96 -17.99 -7.25
C ILE A 31 21.41 -17.73 -6.84
N ASP A 32 22.22 -17.26 -7.80
CA ASP A 32 23.58 -16.80 -7.52
C ASP A 32 23.57 -15.42 -6.89
N VAL A 33 23.92 -15.37 -5.59
CA VAL A 33 23.95 -14.13 -4.80
C VAL A 33 25.03 -13.18 -5.28
N MET A 34 26.15 -13.67 -5.84
CA MET A 34 27.24 -12.82 -6.36
C MET A 34 26.82 -12.10 -7.64
N GLU A 35 26.20 -12.82 -8.57
CA GLU A 35 25.66 -12.21 -9.79
C GLU A 35 24.53 -11.25 -9.49
N LEU A 36 23.68 -11.58 -8.51
CA LEU A 36 22.62 -10.70 -8.03
C LEU A 36 23.17 -9.36 -7.48
N GLN A 37 24.27 -9.38 -6.72
CA GLN A 37 24.91 -8.15 -6.24
C GLN A 37 25.42 -7.27 -7.36
N LYS A 38 26.01 -7.85 -8.41
CA LYS A 38 26.45 -7.09 -9.61
C LYS A 38 25.26 -6.41 -10.30
N VAL A 39 24.13 -7.10 -10.40
CA VAL A 39 22.87 -6.55 -10.97
C VAL A 39 22.35 -5.40 -10.11
N ILE A 40 22.36 -5.53 -8.80
CA ILE A 40 21.94 -4.47 -7.87
C ILE A 40 22.81 -3.23 -8.01
N GLU A 41 24.15 -3.40 -8.06
CA GLU A 41 25.10 -2.31 -8.23
C GLU A 41 24.97 -1.63 -9.60
N ALA A 42 24.81 -2.42 -10.67
CA ALA A 42 24.55 -1.90 -12.01
C ALA A 42 23.21 -1.13 -12.10
N SER A 43 22.18 -1.63 -11.40
CA SER A 43 20.86 -1.00 -11.36
C SER A 43 20.82 0.29 -10.53
N ALA A 44 21.64 0.40 -9.48
CA ALA A 44 21.77 1.60 -8.66
C ALA A 44 22.34 2.79 -9.46
N ASN A 45 23.12 2.52 -10.52
CA ASN A 45 23.70 3.51 -11.41
C ASN A 45 22.87 3.78 -12.67
N ALA A 46 21.77 3.06 -12.86
CA ALA A 46 20.92 3.19 -14.04
C ALA A 46 19.91 4.33 -13.88
N SER A 47 20.03 5.34 -14.75
CA SER A 47 19.07 6.45 -14.87
C SER A 47 18.04 6.18 -15.99
N GLY A 48 17.43 4.98 -15.99
CA GLY A 48 16.48 4.57 -17.04
C GLY A 48 15.01 4.71 -16.65
N PRO A 49 14.11 4.73 -17.64
CA PRO A 49 12.66 4.88 -17.41
C PRO A 49 12.02 3.78 -16.54
N GLY A 50 12.60 2.58 -16.47
CA GLY A 50 12.09 1.48 -15.63
C GLY A 50 12.57 1.50 -14.18
N ALA A 51 13.54 2.35 -13.84
CA ALA A 51 14.04 2.49 -12.47
C ALA A 51 12.93 2.87 -11.46
N GLY A 52 11.93 3.61 -11.92
CA GLY A 52 10.79 4.01 -11.09
C GLY A 52 9.92 2.83 -10.62
N LEU A 53 9.58 1.91 -11.52
CA LEU A 53 8.76 0.75 -11.17
C LEU A 53 9.53 -0.21 -10.25
N ALA A 54 10.78 -0.49 -10.56
CA ALA A 54 11.64 -1.31 -9.73
C ALA A 54 11.78 -0.71 -8.32
N THR A 55 11.91 0.61 -8.21
CA THR A 55 11.97 1.33 -6.93
C THR A 55 10.66 1.16 -6.13
N VAL A 56 9.51 1.35 -6.77
CA VAL A 56 8.20 1.18 -6.11
C VAL A 56 8.03 -0.24 -5.61
N LEU A 57 8.29 -1.24 -6.45
CA LEU A 57 8.20 -2.66 -6.06
C LEU A 57 9.18 -3.00 -4.92
N THR A 58 10.39 -2.44 -4.97
CA THR A 58 11.39 -2.60 -3.90
C THR A 58 10.94 -2.02 -2.58
N ILE A 59 10.34 -0.83 -2.58
CA ILE A 59 9.80 -0.20 -1.37
C ILE A 59 8.69 -1.07 -0.75
N PHE A 60 7.77 -1.59 -1.55
CA PHE A 60 6.69 -2.42 -1.04
C PHE A 60 7.14 -3.83 -0.62
N SER A 61 8.14 -4.40 -1.28
CA SER A 61 8.74 -5.68 -0.86
C SER A 61 9.74 -5.53 0.30
N GLY A 62 10.11 -4.28 0.66
CA GLY A 62 11.09 -3.99 1.71
C GLY A 62 12.51 -4.43 1.38
N GLY A 63 12.87 -4.42 0.11
CA GLY A 63 14.15 -4.88 -0.42
C GLY A 63 14.17 -6.36 -0.79
N GLY A 64 13.09 -7.12 -0.50
CA GLY A 64 13.04 -8.56 -0.80
C GLY A 64 13.16 -8.88 -2.28
N LEU A 65 12.68 -8.00 -3.16
CA LEU A 65 12.83 -8.19 -4.60
C LEU A 65 14.29 -8.01 -5.06
N GLN A 66 14.99 -7.00 -4.52
CA GLN A 66 16.39 -6.76 -4.85
C GLN A 66 17.32 -7.88 -4.36
N GLN A 67 16.98 -8.48 -3.21
CA GLN A 67 17.75 -9.57 -2.64
C GLN A 67 17.28 -10.95 -3.14
N CYS A 68 16.30 -10.99 -4.05
CA CYS A 68 15.60 -12.23 -4.45
C CYS A 68 15.31 -13.13 -3.24
N GLY A 69 14.81 -12.52 -2.16
CA GLY A 69 14.52 -13.22 -0.92
C GLY A 69 13.22 -14.01 -0.97
N ILE A 70 12.98 -14.85 0.04
CA ILE A 70 11.74 -15.62 0.20
C ILE A 70 10.51 -14.71 0.17
N PHE A 71 10.64 -13.46 0.64
CA PHE A 71 9.59 -12.45 0.64
C PHE A 71 9.67 -11.50 -0.57
N ALA A 72 10.19 -11.94 -1.71
CA ALA A 72 10.33 -11.10 -2.91
C ALA A 72 9.00 -10.51 -3.39
N LEU A 73 7.89 -11.26 -3.34
CA LEU A 73 6.55 -10.77 -3.64
C LEU A 73 6.00 -9.83 -2.54
N GLY A 74 6.57 -9.86 -1.34
CA GLY A 74 6.12 -9.06 -0.22
C GLY A 74 4.65 -9.29 0.15
N ILE A 75 3.97 -8.24 0.59
CA ILE A 75 2.56 -8.27 1.00
C ILE A 75 1.62 -7.81 -0.14
N MET A 76 2.17 -7.46 -1.33
CA MET A 76 1.40 -6.93 -2.46
C MET A 76 0.27 -7.85 -2.93
N PRO A 77 0.44 -9.18 -3.07
CA PRO A 77 -0.65 -10.07 -3.47
C PRO A 77 -1.85 -10.01 -2.53
N TYR A 78 -1.58 -9.90 -1.22
CA TYR A 78 -2.64 -9.78 -0.21
C TYR A 78 -3.37 -8.43 -0.29
N ILE A 79 -2.63 -7.34 -0.50
CA ILE A 79 -3.22 -6.01 -0.67
C ILE A 79 -4.14 -6.01 -1.90
N SER A 80 -3.67 -6.52 -3.04
CA SER A 80 -4.46 -6.62 -4.27
C SER A 80 -5.72 -7.47 -4.08
N ALA A 81 -5.60 -8.61 -3.39
CA ALA A 81 -6.74 -9.46 -3.05
C ALA A 81 -7.74 -8.77 -2.12
N SER A 82 -7.25 -8.05 -1.11
CA SER A 82 -8.10 -7.29 -0.19
C SER A 82 -8.89 -6.20 -0.91
N ILE A 83 -8.25 -5.50 -1.84
CA ILE A 83 -8.89 -4.52 -2.71
C ILE A 83 -9.98 -5.18 -3.56
N MET A 84 -9.64 -6.28 -4.23
CA MET A 84 -10.56 -6.99 -5.10
C MET A 84 -11.82 -7.49 -4.35
N THR A 85 -11.62 -8.03 -3.15
CA THR A 85 -12.75 -8.48 -2.31
C THR A 85 -13.60 -7.32 -1.82
N GLN A 86 -13.02 -6.17 -1.50
CA GLN A 86 -13.76 -4.98 -1.09
C GLN A 86 -14.54 -4.39 -2.27
N LEU A 87 -13.95 -4.31 -3.47
CA LEU A 87 -14.65 -3.89 -4.68
C LEU A 87 -15.82 -4.82 -5.00
N LEU A 88 -15.60 -6.15 -4.92
CA LEU A 88 -16.66 -7.14 -5.10
C LEU A 88 -17.80 -6.97 -4.09
N SER A 89 -17.49 -6.67 -2.84
CA SER A 89 -18.51 -6.44 -1.81
C SER A 89 -19.33 -5.16 -2.05
N ALA A 90 -18.75 -4.17 -2.74
CA ALA A 90 -19.48 -2.94 -3.09
C ALA A 90 -20.33 -3.09 -4.35
N VAL A 91 -19.86 -3.84 -5.35
CA VAL A 91 -20.52 -3.98 -6.66
C VAL A 91 -21.50 -5.15 -6.70
N VAL A 92 -21.16 -6.29 -6.07
CA VAL A 92 -21.95 -7.52 -6.15
C VAL A 92 -22.87 -7.66 -4.93
N PRO A 93 -24.21 -7.63 -5.10
CA PRO A 93 -25.16 -7.69 -3.98
C PRO A 93 -25.04 -8.94 -3.13
N GLN A 94 -24.63 -10.08 -3.70
CA GLN A 94 -24.43 -11.34 -2.97
C GLN A 94 -23.29 -11.23 -1.95
N TRP A 95 -22.18 -10.58 -2.32
CA TRP A 95 -21.04 -10.33 -1.44
C TRP A 95 -21.38 -9.29 -0.37
N ALA A 96 -22.16 -8.26 -0.74
CA ALA A 96 -22.65 -7.27 0.22
C ALA A 96 -23.56 -7.90 1.30
N LYS A 97 -24.40 -8.87 0.95
CA LYS A 97 -25.22 -9.63 1.90
C LYS A 97 -24.36 -10.51 2.80
N MET A 98 -23.39 -11.24 2.21
CA MET A 98 -22.48 -12.11 2.96
C MET A 98 -21.70 -11.35 4.05
N VAL A 99 -21.27 -10.12 3.78
CA VAL A 99 -20.52 -9.29 4.75
C VAL A 99 -21.39 -8.86 5.94
N ARG A 100 -22.72 -8.70 5.73
CA ARG A 100 -23.67 -8.28 6.76
C ARG A 100 -24.17 -9.43 7.65
N GLU A 101 -24.00 -10.68 7.21
CA GLU A 101 -24.37 -11.87 7.98
C GLU A 101 -23.42 -12.05 9.19
N GLU A 102 -23.91 -12.72 10.23
CA GLU A 102 -23.09 -13.12 11.37
C GLU A 102 -21.94 -14.03 10.90
N GLY A 103 -20.70 -13.67 11.26
CA GLY A 103 -19.50 -14.35 10.76
C GLY A 103 -19.08 -13.98 9.33
N GLY A 104 -19.76 -13.05 8.67
CA GLY A 104 -19.48 -12.63 7.29
C GLY A 104 -18.07 -12.07 7.11
N ARG A 105 -17.55 -11.33 8.09
CA ARG A 105 -16.16 -10.83 8.09
C ARG A 105 -15.14 -11.98 8.04
N GLN A 106 -15.38 -13.06 8.76
CA GLN A 106 -14.46 -14.21 8.74
C GLN A 106 -14.50 -14.93 7.38
N LYS A 107 -15.69 -15.09 6.79
CA LYS A 107 -15.83 -15.63 5.43
C LYS A 107 -15.11 -14.75 4.41
N MET A 108 -15.26 -13.43 4.51
CA MET A 108 -14.56 -12.47 3.66
C MET A 108 -13.04 -12.62 3.75
N THR A 109 -12.48 -12.71 4.96
CA THR A 109 -11.05 -12.92 5.18
C THR A 109 -10.56 -14.22 4.53
N LYS A 110 -11.34 -15.30 4.61
CA LYS A 110 -11.00 -16.59 3.95
C LYS A 110 -10.93 -16.42 2.42
N TRP A 111 -11.90 -15.74 1.83
CA TRP A 111 -11.89 -15.46 0.39
C TRP A 111 -10.73 -14.56 -0.02
N THR A 112 -10.45 -13.52 0.75
CA THR A 112 -9.28 -12.65 0.51
C THR A 112 -7.97 -13.45 0.50
N ARG A 113 -7.80 -14.38 1.46
CA ARG A 113 -6.63 -15.26 1.50
C ARG A 113 -6.54 -16.19 0.29
N ALA A 114 -7.65 -16.79 -0.13
CA ALA A 114 -7.68 -17.65 -1.32
C ALA A 114 -7.31 -16.88 -2.59
N ILE A 115 -7.89 -15.69 -2.78
CA ILE A 115 -7.57 -14.82 -3.92
C ILE A 115 -6.11 -14.36 -3.86
N ALA A 116 -5.58 -14.05 -2.67
CA ALA A 116 -4.18 -13.68 -2.49
C ALA A 116 -3.22 -14.78 -2.93
N ILE A 117 -3.54 -16.05 -2.65
CA ILE A 117 -2.73 -17.21 -3.10
C ILE A 117 -2.73 -17.27 -4.63
N VAL A 118 -3.89 -17.13 -5.27
CA VAL A 118 -3.98 -17.16 -6.74
C VAL A 118 -3.17 -16.02 -7.37
N ILE A 119 -3.29 -14.81 -6.83
CA ILE A 119 -2.51 -13.65 -7.30
C ILE A 119 -1.02 -13.89 -7.09
N ALA A 120 -0.62 -14.41 -5.92
CA ALA A 120 0.78 -14.71 -5.62
C ALA A 120 1.36 -15.78 -6.54
N LEU A 121 0.59 -16.82 -6.88
CA LEU A 121 0.99 -17.84 -7.87
C LEU A 121 1.25 -17.22 -9.24
N VAL A 122 0.32 -16.39 -9.73
CA VAL A 122 0.45 -15.72 -11.02
C VAL A 122 1.65 -14.77 -11.03
N GLN A 123 1.76 -13.91 -10.02
CA GLN A 123 2.89 -12.95 -9.92
C GLN A 123 4.23 -13.68 -9.73
N GLY A 124 4.26 -14.73 -8.92
CA GLY A 124 5.45 -15.56 -8.71
C GLY A 124 5.91 -16.23 -10.00
N TRP A 125 4.99 -16.79 -10.79
CA TRP A 125 5.30 -17.39 -12.08
C TRP A 125 5.92 -16.37 -13.05
N PHE A 126 5.34 -15.18 -13.15
CA PHE A 126 5.90 -14.11 -13.97
C PHE A 126 7.28 -13.66 -13.49
N LEU A 127 7.47 -13.54 -12.18
CA LEU A 127 8.76 -13.12 -11.60
C LEU A 127 9.85 -14.16 -11.87
N VAL A 128 9.55 -15.46 -11.73
CA VAL A 128 10.50 -16.52 -12.03
C VAL A 128 10.87 -16.53 -13.52
N GLY A 129 9.88 -16.36 -14.41
CA GLY A 129 10.15 -16.26 -15.85
C GLY A 129 11.04 -15.05 -16.21
N THR A 130 11.00 -13.98 -15.42
CA THR A 130 11.93 -12.84 -15.60
C THR A 130 13.31 -13.10 -15.00
N LEU A 131 13.42 -13.90 -13.94
CA LEU A 131 14.71 -14.30 -13.35
C LEU A 131 15.47 -15.30 -14.24
N GLU A 132 14.77 -16.25 -14.86
CA GLU A 132 15.36 -17.21 -15.82
C GLU A 132 15.83 -16.54 -17.10
N HIS A 133 15.22 -15.42 -17.49
CA HIS A 133 15.55 -14.67 -18.70
C HIS A 133 15.92 -13.23 -18.34
N PRO A 134 17.17 -12.96 -17.97
CA PRO A 134 17.62 -11.64 -17.56
C PRO A 134 17.44 -10.56 -18.63
N GLU A 135 17.36 -10.93 -19.90
CA GLU A 135 17.02 -10.03 -21.01
C GLU A 135 15.66 -9.33 -20.80
N ARG A 136 14.72 -9.99 -20.12
CA ARG A 136 13.38 -9.45 -19.80
C ARG A 136 13.42 -8.43 -18.67
N LEU A 137 14.41 -8.50 -17.80
CA LEU A 137 14.62 -7.54 -16.72
C LEU A 137 15.11 -6.18 -17.27
N GLN A 138 15.76 -6.16 -18.44
CA GLN A 138 16.07 -4.91 -19.14
C GLN A 138 14.81 -4.15 -19.58
N ALA A 139 13.74 -4.87 -19.95
CA ALA A 139 12.46 -4.26 -20.29
C ALA A 139 11.75 -3.65 -19.07
N VAL A 140 12.06 -4.12 -17.87
CA VAL A 140 11.59 -3.54 -16.58
C VAL A 140 12.53 -2.42 -16.11
N GLY A 141 13.59 -2.09 -16.87
CA GLY A 141 14.52 -0.99 -16.64
C GLY A 141 15.65 -1.29 -15.66
N LEU A 142 15.92 -2.56 -15.43
CA LEU A 142 17.11 -3.01 -14.74
C LEU A 142 18.22 -3.21 -15.80
N ASN A 143 19.30 -2.44 -15.71
CA ASN A 143 20.47 -2.64 -16.56
C ASN A 143 21.24 -3.88 -16.08
N ILE A 144 21.04 -4.98 -16.78
CA ILE A 144 21.73 -6.22 -16.50
C ILE A 144 22.79 -6.41 -17.59
N PRO A 145 24.04 -6.73 -17.24
CA PRO A 145 25.04 -7.19 -18.20
C PRO A 145 24.54 -8.41 -18.96
N ALA A 146 24.77 -8.46 -20.27
CA ALA A 146 24.26 -9.52 -21.15
C ALA A 146 24.75 -10.94 -20.78
N ASP A 147 25.83 -11.05 -20.01
CA ASP A 147 26.42 -12.33 -19.59
C ASP A 147 26.01 -12.79 -18.19
N CYS A 148 25.04 -12.12 -17.56
CA CYS A 148 24.64 -12.41 -16.19
C CYS A 148 23.66 -13.58 -16.13
N GLN A 149 24.05 -14.71 -15.57
CA GLN A 149 23.17 -15.84 -15.28
C GLN A 149 22.79 -15.78 -13.78
N LEU A 150 21.56 -15.31 -13.51
CA LEU A 150 21.04 -15.21 -12.13
C LEU A 150 20.65 -16.54 -11.54
N VAL A 151 20.31 -17.50 -12.39
CA VAL A 151 19.81 -18.83 -12.00
C VAL A 151 20.88 -19.87 -12.33
N ILE A 152 21.25 -20.69 -11.35
CA ILE A 152 22.27 -21.72 -11.48
C ILE A 152 21.81 -22.82 -12.44
N ASP A 153 20.60 -23.36 -12.24
CA ASP A 153 20.00 -24.40 -13.06
C ASP A 153 18.59 -23.95 -13.52
N PRO A 154 18.47 -23.27 -14.69
CA PRO A 154 17.18 -22.86 -15.20
C PRO A 154 16.34 -24.08 -15.63
N GLY A 155 15.07 -24.11 -15.25
CA GLY A 155 14.16 -25.19 -15.62
C GLY A 155 12.88 -25.22 -14.82
N ILE A 156 11.93 -26.04 -15.27
CA ILE A 156 10.59 -26.11 -14.68
C ILE A 156 10.62 -26.52 -13.19
N GLN A 157 11.62 -27.28 -12.77
CA GLN A 157 11.80 -27.66 -11.38
C GLN A 157 12.19 -26.46 -10.51
N PHE A 158 13.12 -25.62 -10.97
CA PHE A 158 13.48 -24.38 -10.32
C PHE A 158 12.26 -23.44 -10.26
N ALA A 159 11.54 -23.27 -11.38
CA ALA A 159 10.37 -22.42 -11.47
C ALA A 159 9.29 -22.82 -10.46
N LEU A 160 8.91 -24.08 -10.42
CA LEU A 160 7.90 -24.58 -9.48
C LEU A 160 8.33 -24.42 -8.02
N MET A 161 9.58 -24.79 -7.70
CA MET A 161 10.10 -24.70 -6.34
C MET A 161 10.13 -23.24 -5.86
N THR A 162 10.63 -22.34 -6.68
CA THR A 162 10.76 -20.91 -6.38
C THR A 162 9.38 -20.25 -6.23
N VAL A 163 8.43 -20.55 -7.10
CA VAL A 163 7.05 -20.05 -6.99
C VAL A 163 6.41 -20.52 -5.68
N LEU A 164 6.55 -21.81 -5.34
CA LEU A 164 5.99 -22.34 -4.09
C LEU A 164 6.60 -21.67 -2.86
N ILE A 165 7.92 -21.45 -2.86
CA ILE A 165 8.60 -20.76 -1.75
C ILE A 165 8.12 -19.32 -1.62
N MET A 166 8.00 -18.58 -2.73
CA MET A 166 7.50 -17.19 -2.71
C MET A 166 6.04 -17.10 -2.24
N VAL A 167 5.20 -18.03 -2.66
CA VAL A 167 3.81 -18.10 -2.20
C VAL A 167 3.75 -18.42 -0.71
N ALA A 168 4.54 -19.40 -0.24
CA ALA A 168 4.65 -19.71 1.18
C ALA A 168 5.14 -18.51 1.99
N GLY A 169 6.13 -17.75 1.46
CA GLY A 169 6.61 -16.51 2.05
C GLY A 169 5.52 -15.44 2.17
N THR A 170 4.75 -15.23 1.12
CA THR A 170 3.61 -14.29 1.14
C THR A 170 2.55 -14.71 2.15
N MET A 171 2.22 -16.01 2.22
CA MET A 171 1.28 -16.56 3.19
C MET A 171 1.77 -16.37 4.63
N PHE A 172 3.07 -16.55 4.85
CA PHE A 172 3.70 -16.34 6.15
C PHE A 172 3.68 -14.86 6.56
N LEU A 173 3.99 -13.94 5.64
CA LEU A 173 3.87 -12.50 5.89
C LEU A 173 2.43 -12.09 6.24
N MET A 174 1.45 -12.63 5.53
CA MET A 174 0.05 -12.39 5.82
C MET A 174 -0.33 -12.91 7.22
N TRP A 175 0.12 -14.11 7.57
CA TRP A 175 -0.10 -14.67 8.91
C TRP A 175 0.54 -13.80 10.00
N ILE A 176 1.77 -13.31 9.80
CA ILE A 176 2.41 -12.36 10.73
C ILE A 176 1.58 -11.08 10.86
N GLY A 177 1.08 -10.53 9.74
CA GLY A 177 0.22 -9.34 9.75
C GLY A 177 -1.05 -9.55 10.58
N ASP A 178 -1.68 -10.71 10.45
CA ASP A 178 -2.86 -11.08 11.23
C ASP A 178 -2.50 -11.22 12.74
N GLN A 179 -1.37 -11.88 13.07
CA GLN A 179 -0.92 -12.02 14.46
C GLN A 179 -0.61 -10.67 15.12
N ILE A 180 0.01 -9.74 14.38
CA ILE A 180 0.24 -8.38 14.89
C ILE A 180 -1.09 -7.67 15.15
N THR A 181 -2.07 -7.82 14.26
CA THR A 181 -3.38 -7.19 14.40
C THR A 181 -4.16 -7.73 15.61
N GLU A 182 -4.07 -9.05 15.87
CA GLU A 182 -4.80 -9.70 16.97
C GLU A 182 -4.12 -9.50 18.33
N ARG A 183 -2.81 -9.65 18.39
CA ARG A 183 -2.05 -9.72 19.66
C ARG A 183 -1.10 -8.54 19.87
N GLY A 184 -0.82 -7.77 18.83
CA GLY A 184 0.09 -6.65 18.85
C GLY A 184 -0.60 -5.30 19.02
N VAL A 185 -0.05 -4.29 18.34
CA VAL A 185 -0.52 -2.90 18.34
C VAL A 185 -0.85 -2.47 16.93
N GLY A 186 -2.07 -2.01 16.69
CA GLY A 186 -2.51 -1.45 15.41
C GLY A 186 -2.81 -2.51 14.34
N ASN A 187 -2.80 -2.09 13.08
CA ASN A 187 -3.01 -2.98 11.93
C ASN A 187 -1.67 -3.55 11.46
N GLY A 188 -1.49 -4.87 11.51
CA GLY A 188 -0.22 -5.53 11.21
C GLY A 188 0.23 -5.35 9.77
N VAL A 189 -0.69 -5.38 8.80
CA VAL A 189 -0.39 -5.15 7.38
C VAL A 189 0.16 -3.74 7.16
N SER A 190 -0.49 -2.74 7.72
CA SER A 190 -0.03 -1.34 7.65
C SER A 190 1.32 -1.15 8.32
N LEU A 191 1.58 -1.84 9.43
CA LEU A 191 2.88 -1.80 10.11
C LEU A 191 4.00 -2.42 9.27
N ILE A 192 3.76 -3.56 8.63
CA ILE A 192 4.73 -4.20 7.74
C ILE A 192 5.08 -3.27 6.58
N ILE A 193 4.08 -2.63 5.95
CA ILE A 193 4.30 -1.66 4.87
C ILE A 193 5.13 -0.48 5.39
N SER A 194 4.77 0.09 6.54
CA SER A 194 5.48 1.23 7.13
C SER A 194 6.94 0.90 7.43
N VAL A 195 7.20 -0.29 7.98
CA VAL A 195 8.56 -0.77 8.26
C VAL A 195 9.37 -0.97 6.97
N ASN A 196 8.72 -1.44 5.89
CA ASN A 196 9.36 -1.59 4.59
C ASN A 196 9.77 -0.22 4.02
N ILE A 197 8.91 0.79 4.11
CA ILE A 197 9.19 2.16 3.68
C ILE A 197 10.33 2.76 4.50
N ILE A 198 10.27 2.64 5.84
CA ILE A 198 11.31 3.17 6.74
C ILE A 198 12.67 2.53 6.46
N HIS A 199 12.70 1.25 6.13
CA HIS A 199 13.95 0.57 5.79
C HIS A 199 14.64 1.14 4.54
N ALA A 200 13.89 1.63 3.57
CA ALA A 200 14.44 2.24 2.37
C ALA A 200 15.07 3.62 2.62
N LEU A 201 14.70 4.31 3.72
CA LEU A 201 15.17 5.66 4.03
C LEU A 201 16.70 5.78 4.16
N PRO A 202 17.43 4.92 4.90
CA PRO A 202 18.89 5.04 5.01
C PRO A 202 19.59 4.95 3.64
N GLY A 203 19.13 4.03 2.78
CA GLY A 203 19.63 3.90 1.42
C GLY A 203 19.35 5.14 0.57
N ALA A 204 18.17 5.71 0.66
CA ALA A 204 17.79 6.93 -0.02
C ALA A 204 18.65 8.14 0.44
N VAL A 205 18.91 8.25 1.75
CA VAL A 205 19.77 9.31 2.31
C VAL A 205 21.21 9.17 1.84
N THR A 206 21.77 7.95 1.84
CA THR A 206 23.15 7.71 1.35
C THR A 206 23.26 7.97 -0.14
N LEU A 207 22.25 7.62 -0.93
CA LEU A 207 22.20 7.93 -2.35
C LEU A 207 22.13 9.44 -2.59
N ALA A 208 21.25 10.14 -1.88
CA ALA A 208 21.13 11.60 -1.97
C ALA A 208 22.46 12.29 -1.59
N TRP A 209 23.14 11.81 -0.55
CA TRP A 209 24.44 12.31 -0.16
C TRP A 209 25.49 12.13 -1.27
N LYS A 210 25.62 10.91 -1.80
CA LYS A 210 26.57 10.59 -2.89
C LYS A 210 26.27 11.37 -4.17
N THR A 211 24.98 11.58 -4.50
CA THR A 211 24.60 12.22 -5.77
C THR A 211 24.68 13.74 -5.69
N LEU A 212 24.30 14.33 -4.54
CA LEU A 212 24.22 15.80 -4.41
C LEU A 212 25.48 16.39 -3.83
N VAL A 213 26.04 15.78 -2.78
CA VAL A 213 27.14 16.38 -2.00
C VAL A 213 28.52 15.88 -2.46
N TYR A 214 28.60 14.60 -2.79
CA TYR A 214 29.87 13.94 -3.14
C TYR A 214 29.88 13.59 -4.62
N LYS A 215 30.41 14.46 -5.46
CA LYS A 215 30.56 14.23 -6.90
C LYS A 215 32.02 14.19 -7.26
N ASP A 216 32.48 13.15 -7.96
CA ASP A 216 33.86 12.97 -8.45
C ASP A 216 34.95 13.14 -7.37
N GLY A 217 34.69 12.65 -6.14
CA GLY A 217 35.68 12.72 -5.05
C GLY A 217 35.78 14.07 -4.34
N THR A 218 34.96 15.05 -4.72
CA THR A 218 34.98 16.40 -4.13
C THR A 218 33.63 16.77 -3.56
N VAL A 219 33.65 17.53 -2.45
CA VAL A 219 32.42 18.06 -1.84
C VAL A 219 31.98 19.30 -2.61
N VAL A 220 30.79 19.27 -3.19
CA VAL A 220 30.23 20.42 -3.90
C VAL A 220 29.39 21.25 -2.91
N PRO A 221 29.78 22.50 -2.59
CA PRO A 221 29.04 23.33 -1.61
C PRO A 221 27.57 23.58 -2.00
N MET A 222 27.32 23.73 -3.30
CA MET A 222 25.97 23.85 -3.84
C MET A 222 25.11 22.59 -3.57
N GLY A 223 25.73 21.40 -3.61
CA GLY A 223 25.07 20.14 -3.33
C GLY A 223 24.63 19.99 -1.87
N ALA A 224 25.46 20.47 -0.94
CA ALA A 224 25.09 20.49 0.48
C ALA A 224 23.88 21.41 0.74
N MET A 225 23.81 22.56 0.08
CA MET A 225 22.67 23.46 0.16
C MET A 225 21.39 22.83 -0.43
N LEU A 226 21.52 22.11 -1.55
CA LEU A 226 20.43 21.34 -2.15
C LEU A 226 19.92 20.23 -1.23
N LEU A 227 20.83 19.51 -0.54
CA LEU A 227 20.43 18.48 0.43
C LEU A 227 19.64 19.07 1.60
N VAL A 228 20.09 20.21 2.16
CA VAL A 228 19.36 20.92 3.23
C VAL A 228 17.98 21.36 2.73
N ALA A 229 17.91 21.90 1.51
CA ALA A 229 16.64 22.29 0.90
C ALA A 229 15.70 21.09 0.69
N LEU A 230 16.22 19.94 0.28
CA LEU A 230 15.47 18.69 0.14
C LEU A 230 14.89 18.22 1.48
N ILE A 231 15.71 18.24 2.54
CA ILE A 231 15.26 17.85 3.88
C ILE A 231 14.20 18.83 4.42
N ALA A 232 14.41 20.14 4.23
CA ALA A 232 13.43 21.15 4.60
C ALA A 232 12.10 20.95 3.85
N PHE A 233 12.17 20.70 2.55
CA PHE A 233 11.00 20.39 1.72
C PHE A 233 10.28 19.13 2.22
N LEU A 234 11.01 18.05 2.54
CA LEU A 234 10.45 16.82 3.11
C LEU A 234 9.69 17.09 4.41
N ILE A 235 10.28 17.89 5.33
CA ILE A 235 9.64 18.25 6.59
C ILE A 235 8.35 19.03 6.34
N VAL A 236 8.36 19.98 5.40
CA VAL A 236 7.16 20.77 5.04
C VAL A 236 6.06 19.86 4.48
N VAL A 237 6.41 18.94 3.57
CA VAL A 237 5.46 17.98 2.99
C VAL A 237 4.86 17.08 4.07
N VAL A 238 5.69 16.53 4.96
CA VAL A 238 5.22 15.69 6.07
C VAL A 238 4.30 16.48 7.00
N ALA A 239 4.66 17.70 7.37
CA ALA A 239 3.82 18.57 8.20
C ALA A 239 2.47 18.87 7.55
N LEU A 240 2.46 19.14 6.24
CA LEU A 240 1.25 19.40 5.47
C LEU A 240 0.35 18.14 5.42
N VAL A 241 0.92 16.98 5.11
CA VAL A 241 0.18 15.71 5.09
C VAL A 241 -0.40 15.39 6.46
N VAL A 242 0.37 15.54 7.55
CA VAL A 242 -0.12 15.33 8.91
C VAL A 242 -1.26 16.29 9.24
N THR A 243 -1.14 17.56 8.86
CA THR A 243 -2.20 18.57 9.08
C THR A 243 -3.50 18.19 8.37
N VAL A 244 -3.41 17.77 7.11
CA VAL A 244 -4.60 17.34 6.33
C VAL A 244 -5.21 16.05 6.88
N THR A 245 -4.40 15.08 7.27
CA THR A 245 -4.88 13.78 7.78
C THR A 245 -5.49 13.89 9.19
N GLN A 246 -5.01 14.82 10.01
CA GLN A 246 -5.57 15.09 11.34
C GLN A 246 -6.73 16.08 11.31
N ALA A 247 -6.89 16.82 10.22
CA ALA A 247 -7.97 17.79 10.10
C ALA A 247 -9.34 17.09 10.21
N GLN A 248 -10.19 17.61 11.09
CA GLN A 248 -11.53 17.08 11.32
C GLN A 248 -12.54 18.21 11.49
N ARG A 249 -13.69 18.04 10.87
CA ARG A 249 -14.86 18.91 11.10
C ARG A 249 -15.65 18.36 12.27
N ARG A 250 -15.82 19.14 13.31
CA ARG A 250 -16.57 18.77 14.53
C ARG A 250 -18.01 19.22 14.40
N ILE A 251 -18.95 18.27 14.32
CA ILE A 251 -20.39 18.55 14.30
C ILE A 251 -20.91 18.40 15.71
N PRO A 252 -21.57 19.44 16.30
CA PRO A 252 -22.14 19.32 17.63
C PRO A 252 -23.35 18.38 17.61
N VAL A 253 -23.35 17.40 18.51
CA VAL A 253 -24.45 16.47 18.74
C VAL A 253 -24.93 16.68 20.18
N GLN A 254 -26.21 16.92 20.35
CA GLN A 254 -26.84 17.04 21.66
C GLN A 254 -27.54 15.73 22.01
N TYR A 255 -27.33 15.27 23.22
CA TYR A 255 -28.03 14.11 23.77
C TYR A 255 -29.14 14.57 24.71
N ALA A 256 -30.29 13.91 24.64
CA ALA A 256 -31.40 14.19 25.55
C ALA A 256 -30.98 13.96 26.99
N LYS A 257 -31.47 14.84 27.88
CA LYS A 257 -31.26 14.70 29.33
C LYS A 257 -31.86 13.38 29.79
N ARG A 258 -31.08 12.51 30.40
CA ARG A 258 -31.55 11.28 31.04
C ARG A 258 -31.59 11.46 32.54
N VAL A 259 -32.75 11.18 33.12
CA VAL A 259 -32.92 11.10 34.57
C VAL A 259 -32.75 9.63 34.93
N MET A 260 -31.73 9.32 35.72
CA MET A 260 -31.47 7.99 36.23
C MET A 260 -31.59 8.06 37.78
N GLY A 261 -32.76 7.68 38.32
CA GLY A 261 -33.07 7.86 39.75
C GLY A 261 -33.10 9.33 40.15
N ASN A 262 -32.45 9.68 41.25
CA ASN A 262 -32.41 11.04 41.81
C ASN A 262 -31.28 11.93 41.21
N LYS A 263 -30.53 11.45 40.20
CA LYS A 263 -29.45 12.19 39.53
C LYS A 263 -29.86 12.62 38.12
N MET A 264 -29.93 13.92 37.89
CA MET A 264 -30.07 14.51 36.56
C MET A 264 -28.70 14.52 35.89
N PHE A 265 -28.52 13.74 34.84
CA PHE A 265 -27.38 13.89 33.92
C PHE A 265 -27.76 14.98 32.93
N ASN A 266 -27.11 16.13 33.04
CA ASN A 266 -27.22 17.18 32.02
C ASN A 266 -26.73 16.62 30.69
N GLY A 267 -27.55 16.73 29.64
CA GLY A 267 -27.17 16.32 28.28
C GLY A 267 -25.89 16.99 27.87
N ALA A 268 -24.82 16.19 27.78
CA ALA A 268 -23.51 16.69 27.32
C ALA A 268 -23.56 16.92 25.81
N THR A 269 -23.09 18.07 25.37
CA THR A 269 -22.85 18.31 23.95
C THR A 269 -21.58 17.55 23.59
N GLN A 270 -21.72 16.51 22.78
CA GLN A 270 -20.59 15.79 22.19
C GLN A 270 -20.37 16.24 20.75
N TYR A 271 -19.14 16.13 20.28
CA TYR A 271 -18.82 16.46 18.91
C TYR A 271 -18.59 15.17 18.10
N LEU A 272 -19.29 15.04 16.96
CA LEU A 272 -19.02 14.00 15.97
C LEU A 272 -17.84 14.44 15.11
N PRO A 273 -16.66 13.79 15.21
CA PRO A 273 -15.51 14.16 14.40
C PRO A 273 -15.64 13.55 13.00
N LEU A 274 -15.85 14.36 12.00
CA LEU A 274 -15.74 13.96 10.59
C LEU A 274 -14.34 14.30 10.09
N LYS A 275 -13.55 13.29 9.75
CA LYS A 275 -12.20 13.48 9.21
C LYS A 275 -12.29 14.11 7.81
N LEU A 276 -11.41 15.04 7.52
CA LEU A 276 -11.32 15.67 6.21
C LEU A 276 -10.84 14.66 5.16
N ASN A 277 -9.79 13.90 5.49
CA ASN A 277 -9.33 12.77 4.70
C ASN A 277 -9.85 11.46 5.33
N TYR A 278 -11.01 10.99 4.86
CA TYR A 278 -11.62 9.73 5.33
C TYR A 278 -11.03 8.51 4.61
N SER A 279 -10.52 8.70 3.40
CA SER A 279 -9.93 7.64 2.58
C SER A 279 -8.52 7.22 3.03
N GLY A 280 -7.81 8.12 3.72
CA GLY A 280 -6.44 7.86 4.17
C GLY A 280 -5.47 7.64 3.01
N VAL A 281 -4.60 6.65 3.15
CA VAL A 281 -3.58 6.28 2.15
C VAL A 281 -4.07 5.22 1.17
N MET A 282 -5.23 4.61 1.43
CA MET A 282 -5.75 3.47 0.66
C MET A 282 -5.90 3.73 -0.84
N PRO A 283 -6.43 4.87 -1.31
CA PRO A 283 -6.55 5.15 -2.75
C PRO A 283 -5.23 5.11 -3.51
N VAL A 284 -4.16 5.58 -2.88
CA VAL A 284 -2.80 5.56 -3.49
C VAL A 284 -2.31 4.14 -3.64
N ILE A 285 -2.47 3.31 -2.59
CA ILE A 285 -2.09 1.89 -2.63
C ILE A 285 -2.91 1.15 -3.70
N PHE A 286 -4.20 1.46 -3.82
CA PHE A 286 -5.09 0.87 -4.83
C PHE A 286 -4.68 1.25 -6.25
N ALA A 287 -4.43 2.52 -6.50
CA ALA A 287 -4.00 3.00 -7.80
C ALA A 287 -2.68 2.33 -8.22
N THR A 288 -1.68 2.28 -7.34
CA THR A 288 -0.39 1.64 -7.64
C THR A 288 -0.52 0.14 -7.86
N ALA A 289 -1.31 -0.57 -7.04
CA ALA A 289 -1.52 -2.01 -7.17
C ALA A 289 -2.24 -2.37 -8.48
N ILE A 290 -3.26 -1.59 -8.88
CA ILE A 290 -3.99 -1.83 -10.13
C ILE A 290 -3.14 -1.46 -11.34
N LEU A 291 -2.36 -0.39 -11.29
CA LEU A 291 -1.49 0.01 -12.40
C LEU A 291 -0.32 -0.97 -12.60
N SER A 292 0.17 -1.63 -11.55
CA SER A 292 1.26 -2.60 -11.65
C SER A 292 0.88 -3.85 -12.46
N LEU A 293 -0.38 -4.31 -12.40
CA LEU A 293 -0.82 -5.49 -13.15
C LEU A 293 -0.75 -5.30 -14.68
N PRO A 294 -1.35 -4.26 -15.28
CA PRO A 294 -1.21 -3.99 -16.72
C PRO A 294 0.24 -3.80 -17.14
N GLN A 295 1.07 -3.13 -16.34
CA GLN A 295 2.49 -2.94 -16.65
C GLN A 295 3.22 -4.28 -16.84
N VAL A 296 3.04 -5.21 -15.89
CA VAL A 296 3.63 -6.56 -15.98
C VAL A 296 3.10 -7.31 -17.20
N LEU A 297 1.80 -7.23 -17.45
CA LEU A 297 1.18 -7.89 -18.61
C LEU A 297 1.69 -7.32 -19.95
N PHE A 298 1.72 -6.00 -20.11
CA PHE A 298 2.18 -5.38 -21.35
C PHE A 298 3.66 -5.58 -21.59
N SER A 299 4.49 -5.60 -20.54
CA SER A 299 5.92 -5.92 -20.67
C SER A 299 6.14 -7.34 -21.19
N GLN A 300 5.32 -8.30 -20.77
CA GLN A 300 5.38 -9.67 -21.28
C GLN A 300 4.85 -9.80 -22.72
N ILE A 301 3.73 -9.15 -23.04
CA ILE A 301 3.15 -9.18 -24.40
C ILE A 301 4.12 -8.56 -25.42
N ALA A 302 4.82 -7.49 -25.05
CA ALA A 302 5.83 -6.86 -25.90
C ALA A 302 6.96 -7.82 -26.30
N HIS A 303 7.22 -8.85 -25.49
CA HIS A 303 8.26 -9.84 -25.78
C HIS A 303 7.79 -11.02 -26.65
N TYR A 304 6.53 -11.46 -26.47
CA TYR A 304 6.04 -12.68 -27.11
C TYR A 304 5.37 -12.49 -28.47
N ASN A 305 4.86 -11.29 -28.78
CA ASN A 305 3.98 -11.12 -29.93
C ASN A 305 4.36 -9.93 -30.81
N THR A 306 4.97 -10.21 -31.96
CA THR A 306 5.47 -9.19 -32.91
C THR A 306 4.35 -8.26 -33.41
N THR A 307 3.13 -8.76 -33.53
CA THR A 307 1.99 -7.98 -34.06
C THR A 307 1.43 -7.00 -33.01
N LEU A 308 1.46 -7.38 -31.74
CA LEU A 308 0.97 -6.55 -30.63
C LEU A 308 2.08 -5.75 -29.95
N GLN A 309 3.34 -5.97 -30.35
CA GLN A 309 4.52 -5.33 -29.75
C GLN A 309 4.42 -3.80 -29.77
N TRP A 310 3.94 -3.20 -30.85
CA TRP A 310 3.78 -1.76 -30.95
C TRP A 310 2.79 -1.19 -29.91
N ILE A 311 1.64 -1.85 -29.73
CA ILE A 311 0.63 -1.43 -28.74
C ILE A 311 1.18 -1.63 -27.32
N ALA A 312 1.77 -2.79 -27.07
CA ALA A 312 2.32 -3.14 -25.76
C ALA A 312 3.45 -2.19 -25.35
N THR A 313 4.35 -1.83 -26.27
CA THR A 313 5.44 -0.88 -26.01
C THR A 313 4.88 0.51 -25.72
N LYS A 314 3.94 1.01 -26.53
CA LYS A 314 3.31 2.31 -26.28
C LYS A 314 2.56 2.38 -24.96
N MET A 315 1.81 1.33 -24.62
CA MET A 315 1.12 1.24 -23.32
C MET A 315 2.10 1.15 -22.17
N ASN A 316 3.20 0.44 -22.33
CA ASN A 316 4.25 0.34 -21.32
C ASN A 316 4.96 1.69 -21.10
N ASP A 317 5.22 2.45 -22.17
CA ASP A 317 5.78 3.82 -22.07
C ASP A 317 4.86 4.77 -21.32
N TRP A 318 3.55 4.69 -21.57
CA TRP A 318 2.55 5.51 -20.86
C TRP A 318 2.37 5.11 -19.40
N LEU A 319 2.47 3.82 -19.09
CA LEU A 319 2.35 3.29 -17.73
C LEU A 319 3.67 3.34 -16.96
N ASN A 320 4.76 3.76 -17.57
CA ASN A 320 6.06 3.88 -16.92
C ASN A 320 6.03 4.99 -15.85
N PRO A 321 6.47 4.73 -14.60
CA PRO A 321 6.49 5.71 -13.52
C PRO A 321 7.30 6.98 -13.80
N ALA A 322 8.21 6.95 -14.80
CA ALA A 322 8.96 8.13 -15.24
C ALA A 322 8.23 8.98 -16.27
N SER A 323 7.10 8.51 -16.81
CA SER A 323 6.37 9.22 -17.88
C SER A 323 5.29 10.15 -17.30
N SER A 324 5.03 11.26 -18.00
CA SER A 324 3.93 12.16 -17.66
C SER A 324 2.56 11.47 -17.73
N GLY A 325 2.40 10.47 -18.61
CA GLY A 325 1.20 9.66 -18.72
C GLY A 325 0.87 8.89 -17.45
N TYR A 326 1.86 8.30 -16.81
CA TYR A 326 1.69 7.61 -15.53
C TYR A 326 1.14 8.52 -14.44
N TYR A 327 1.68 9.74 -14.31
CA TYR A 327 1.22 10.68 -13.28
C TYR A 327 -0.24 11.09 -13.51
N ILE A 328 -0.65 11.30 -14.78
CA ILE A 328 -2.03 11.64 -15.12
C ILE A 328 -2.97 10.46 -14.79
N ILE A 329 -2.65 9.27 -15.26
CA ILE A 329 -3.47 8.06 -15.03
C ILE A 329 -3.53 7.73 -13.54
N SER A 330 -2.39 7.78 -12.85
CA SER A 330 -2.30 7.54 -11.40
C SER A 330 -3.13 8.56 -10.61
N GLY A 331 -3.02 9.85 -10.95
CA GLY A 331 -3.83 10.91 -10.32
C GLY A 331 -5.32 10.69 -10.51
N LEU A 332 -5.74 10.32 -11.73
CA LEU A 332 -7.14 10.03 -12.05
C LEU A 332 -7.66 8.80 -11.29
N MET A 333 -6.84 7.75 -11.21
CA MET A 333 -7.13 6.54 -10.43
C MET A 333 -7.22 6.84 -8.92
N ILE A 334 -6.29 7.63 -8.37
CA ILE A 334 -6.32 8.03 -6.96
C ILE A 334 -7.60 8.80 -6.66
N PHE A 335 -7.99 9.74 -7.54
CA PHE A 335 -9.22 10.50 -7.40
C PHE A 335 -10.45 9.59 -7.43
N PHE A 336 -10.53 8.68 -8.40
CA PHE A 336 -11.63 7.72 -8.53
C PHE A 336 -11.74 6.82 -7.28
N PHE A 337 -10.60 6.23 -6.84
CA PHE A 337 -10.61 5.38 -5.67
C PHE A 337 -10.87 6.12 -4.37
N SER A 338 -10.48 7.38 -4.26
CA SER A 338 -10.83 8.20 -3.10
C SER A 338 -12.34 8.37 -2.97
N TYR A 339 -12.99 8.68 -4.09
CA TYR A 339 -14.45 8.83 -4.12
C TYR A 339 -15.15 7.52 -3.80
N PHE A 340 -14.71 6.45 -4.45
CA PHE A 340 -15.22 5.10 -4.23
C PHE A 340 -15.06 4.65 -2.76
N TRP A 341 -13.88 4.89 -2.18
CA TRP A 341 -13.58 4.50 -0.80
C TRP A 341 -14.46 5.23 0.21
N VAL A 342 -14.63 6.52 0.04
CA VAL A 342 -15.51 7.31 0.91
C VAL A 342 -16.95 6.84 0.79
N ALA A 343 -17.45 6.61 -0.42
CA ALA A 343 -18.80 6.10 -0.66
C ALA A 343 -19.05 4.72 -0.01
N THR A 344 -18.03 3.87 0.06
CA THR A 344 -18.12 2.52 0.64
C THR A 344 -18.01 2.52 2.16
N MET A 345 -17.10 3.33 2.71
CA MET A 345 -16.81 3.33 4.15
C MET A 345 -17.70 4.27 4.96
N PHE A 346 -18.16 5.36 4.36
CA PHE A 346 -19.04 6.31 5.02
C PHE A 346 -20.49 5.95 4.73
N GLN A 347 -21.20 5.49 5.75
CA GLN A 347 -22.62 5.11 5.68
C GLN A 347 -23.45 6.08 6.52
N PRO A 348 -23.89 7.23 5.93
CA PRO A 348 -24.58 8.28 6.67
C PRO A 348 -25.89 7.81 7.30
N SER A 349 -26.59 6.88 6.63
CA SER A 349 -27.85 6.30 7.15
C SER A 349 -27.66 5.54 8.45
N GLN A 350 -26.60 4.72 8.56
CA GLN A 350 -26.30 3.98 9.79
C GLN A 350 -25.93 4.92 10.94
N ILE A 351 -25.07 5.91 10.65
CA ILE A 351 -24.67 6.92 11.66
C ILE A 351 -25.89 7.69 12.16
N ALA A 352 -26.81 8.09 11.27
CA ALA A 352 -28.02 8.81 11.65
C ALA A 352 -28.99 7.92 12.48
N GLU A 353 -29.04 6.62 12.19
CA GLU A 353 -29.86 5.66 12.94
C GLU A 353 -29.27 5.39 14.31
N ASP A 354 -27.96 5.24 14.42
CA ASP A 354 -27.25 5.05 15.69
C ASP A 354 -27.38 6.29 16.59
N LEU A 355 -27.27 7.50 16.02
CA LEU A 355 -27.54 8.74 16.74
C LEU A 355 -28.97 8.77 17.27
N LYS A 356 -29.95 8.42 16.44
CA LYS A 356 -31.36 8.36 16.85
C LYS A 356 -31.61 7.34 17.97
N ARG A 357 -31.04 6.13 17.86
CA ARG A 357 -31.16 5.09 18.90
C ARG A 357 -30.55 5.53 20.23
N ASN A 358 -29.46 6.25 20.18
CA ASN A 358 -28.79 6.76 21.39
C ASN A 358 -29.39 8.07 21.93
N GLY A 359 -30.48 8.57 21.33
CA GLY A 359 -31.11 9.82 21.74
C GLY A 359 -30.31 11.08 21.43
N GLY A 360 -29.36 10.98 20.49
CA GLY A 360 -28.56 12.09 19.99
C GLY A 360 -29.24 12.76 18.79
N TYR A 361 -29.14 14.09 18.71
CA TYR A 361 -29.61 14.85 17.56
C TYR A 361 -28.66 16.01 17.24
N ILE A 362 -28.64 16.43 15.99
CA ILE A 362 -27.91 17.59 15.55
C ILE A 362 -28.81 18.81 15.69
N PRO A 363 -28.37 19.90 16.35
CA PRO A 363 -29.20 21.09 16.52
C PRO A 363 -29.67 21.64 15.18
N GLY A 364 -30.98 21.87 15.06
CA GLY A 364 -31.63 22.37 13.83
C GLY A 364 -31.97 21.31 12.77
N ILE A 365 -31.66 20.02 12.98
CA ILE A 365 -31.94 18.97 12.03
C ILE A 365 -32.77 17.85 12.70
N ARG A 366 -33.84 17.40 12.02
CA ARG A 366 -34.66 16.30 12.55
C ARG A 366 -33.87 14.98 12.56
N PRO A 367 -33.95 14.19 13.65
CA PRO A 367 -33.29 12.88 13.72
C PRO A 367 -33.85 11.92 12.64
N GLY A 368 -32.96 11.12 12.03
CA GLY A 368 -33.32 10.13 10.99
C GLY A 368 -32.85 10.52 9.60
N PRO A 369 -33.67 10.30 8.53
CA PRO A 369 -33.27 10.57 7.14
C PRO A 369 -32.73 11.97 6.85
N PRO A 370 -33.29 13.07 7.41
CA PRO A 370 -32.71 14.41 7.22
C PRO A 370 -31.27 14.54 7.79
N THR A 371 -30.99 13.86 8.91
CA THR A 371 -29.64 13.81 9.49
C THR A 371 -28.68 13.07 8.56
N ALA A 372 -29.12 11.96 7.94
CA ALA A 372 -28.31 11.22 6.98
C ALA A 372 -27.97 12.07 5.74
N LEU A 373 -28.94 12.80 5.17
CA LEU A 373 -28.71 13.70 4.04
C LEU A 373 -27.75 14.84 4.38
N PHE A 374 -27.87 15.42 5.56
CA PHE A 374 -26.93 16.46 6.01
C PHE A 374 -25.51 15.93 6.15
N LEU A 375 -25.34 14.73 6.72
CA LEU A 375 -24.02 14.10 6.86
C LEU A 375 -23.43 13.78 5.49
N ASP A 376 -24.22 13.27 4.56
CA ASP A 376 -23.80 12.97 3.19
C ASP A 376 -23.33 14.22 2.44
N GLN A 377 -24.15 15.28 2.42
CA GLN A 377 -23.79 16.56 1.82
C GLN A 377 -22.55 17.19 2.48
N THR A 378 -22.42 17.00 3.80
CA THR A 378 -21.26 17.53 4.53
C THR A 378 -19.98 16.80 4.17
N MET A 379 -20.04 15.49 3.86
CA MET A 379 -18.87 14.69 3.46
C MET A 379 -18.53 14.81 1.98
N GLN A 380 -19.50 15.01 1.10
CA GLN A 380 -19.21 15.20 -0.33
C GLN A 380 -18.39 16.48 -0.61
N ARG A 381 -18.62 17.55 0.14
CA ARG A 381 -17.87 18.81 0.00
C ARG A 381 -16.36 18.67 0.31
N PRO A 382 -15.91 18.12 1.46
CA PRO A 382 -14.48 17.94 1.74
C PRO A 382 -13.78 17.08 0.71
N VAL A 383 -14.41 15.98 0.25
CA VAL A 383 -13.81 15.07 -0.74
C VAL A 383 -13.52 15.79 -2.04
N SER A 384 -14.45 16.64 -2.52
CA SER A 384 -14.24 17.46 -3.72
C SER A 384 -13.10 18.47 -3.55
N TYR A 385 -12.99 19.12 -2.39
CA TYR A 385 -11.96 20.14 -2.16
C TYR A 385 -10.58 19.59 -1.89
N THR A 386 -10.44 18.48 -1.15
CA THR A 386 -9.12 17.91 -0.81
C THR A 386 -8.42 17.27 -2.01
N HIS A 387 -9.17 16.81 -3.02
CA HIS A 387 -8.58 16.17 -4.20
C HIS A 387 -8.43 17.10 -5.41
N LEU A 388 -9.02 18.29 -5.36
CA LEU A 388 -8.83 19.33 -6.40
C LEU A 388 -7.69 20.30 -6.07
N THR A 389 -7.22 20.33 -4.82
CA THR A 389 -6.16 21.26 -4.34
C THR A 389 -4.82 20.58 -4.05
N LEU A 390 -4.69 19.28 -4.26
CA LEU A 390 -3.45 18.51 -4.27
C LEU A 390 -3.03 18.16 -5.70
#